data_dc9cd1702ea3479335d5f9027ed443aa
#
_entry.id   dc9cd1702ea3479335d5f9027ed443aa
#
_cell.length_a   1.000
_cell.length_b   1.000
_cell.length_c   1.000
_cell.angle_alpha   90.00
_cell.angle_beta   90.00
_cell.angle_gamma   90.00
#
_symmetry.space_group_name_H-M   'P 1'
#
loop_
_entity.id
_entity.type
_entity.pdbx_description
1 polymer ?
#
loop_
_entity_poly.entity_id
_entity_poly.type
_entity_poly.pdbx_seq_one_letter_code
_entity_poly.pdbx_strand_id
1 'polypeptide(L)'
;MAFSVTKYVAIGGLCTIGFLGGFALWSVSVTLSGAVIAWGHVTLMGHNHAVQHPTGGQVANLWVKDGDSVQMGAPLLRLDGHAQNVQLDLTEGQLFEIMARRARLEAERDDRLFIEFDRVLQTKAAENPDVGHMLHGQVQLFETHLAYRRQTEKKRRNQIEQI
;
A
#
# COMPACT_ATOMS: atom_id res chain seq x y z
N MET A 1 -43.40 -59.92 78.82
CA MET A 1 -42.52 -58.71 78.69
C MET A 1 -43.14 -57.86 77.61
N ALA A 2 -43.87 -56.81 78.00
CA ALA A 2 -44.47 -55.90 77.03
C ALA A 2 -43.40 -54.88 76.58
N PHE A 3 -42.83 -55.10 75.44
CA PHE A 3 -41.95 -54.12 74.81
C PHE A 3 -42.78 -52.87 74.46
N SER A 4 -42.50 -51.78 75.15
CA SER A 4 -43.26 -50.56 74.90
C SER A 4 -42.75 -49.93 73.52
N VAL A 5 -43.43 -50.37 72.49
CA VAL A 5 -43.16 -49.88 71.08
C VAL A 5 -43.20 -48.34 71.04
N THR A 6 -44.03 -47.74 71.92
CA THR A 6 -44.19 -46.28 72.01
C THR A 6 -42.88 -45.53 72.31
N LYS A 7 -41.99 -46.12 73.17
CA LYS A 7 -40.70 -45.46 73.50
C LYS A 7 -39.75 -45.45 72.27
N TYR A 8 -39.72 -46.53 71.46
CA TYR A 8 -38.86 -46.59 70.32
C TYR A 8 -39.36 -45.69 69.16
N VAL A 9 -40.69 -45.60 69.02
CA VAL A 9 -41.30 -44.67 68.04
C VAL A 9 -41.02 -43.20 68.46
N ALA A 10 -41.12 -42.88 69.75
CA ALA A 10 -40.81 -41.53 70.23
C ALA A 10 -39.34 -41.19 70.05
N ILE A 11 -38.40 -42.11 70.33
CA ILE A 11 -36.96 -41.90 70.11
C ILE A 11 -36.66 -41.76 68.62
N GLY A 12 -37.26 -42.64 67.80
CA GLY A 12 -37.07 -42.54 66.32
C GLY A 12 -37.57 -41.22 65.72
N GLY A 13 -38.75 -40.77 66.21
CA GLY A 13 -39.30 -39.47 65.81
C GLY A 13 -38.45 -38.30 66.26
N LEU A 14 -37.89 -38.33 67.46
CA LEU A 14 -36.97 -37.26 67.92
C LEU A 14 -35.68 -37.21 67.12
N CYS A 15 -35.10 -38.37 66.83
CA CYS A 15 -33.92 -38.47 66.00
C CYS A 15 -34.17 -37.93 64.59
N THR A 16 -35.33 -38.26 63.99
CA THR A 16 -35.64 -37.77 62.61
C THR A 16 -35.85 -36.26 62.62
N ILE A 17 -36.55 -35.71 63.62
CA ILE A 17 -36.77 -34.27 63.76
C ILE A 17 -35.38 -33.55 63.94
N GLY A 18 -34.52 -34.10 64.80
CA GLY A 18 -33.18 -33.57 65.04
C GLY A 18 -32.33 -33.59 63.82
N PHE A 19 -32.38 -34.67 63.04
CA PHE A 19 -31.61 -34.78 61.76
C PHE A 19 -32.12 -33.81 60.69
N LEU A 20 -33.42 -33.73 60.49
CA LEU A 20 -34.02 -32.80 59.51
C LEU A 20 -33.82 -31.36 59.95
N GLY A 21 -33.93 -31.00 61.17
CA GLY A 21 -33.67 -29.66 61.70
C GLY A 21 -32.23 -29.27 61.60
N GLY A 22 -31.31 -30.19 61.94
CA GLY A 22 -29.85 -29.96 61.74
C GLY A 22 -29.47 -29.79 60.29
N PHE A 23 -30.05 -30.61 59.43
CA PHE A 23 -29.79 -30.49 57.98
C PHE A 23 -30.33 -29.19 57.38
N ALA A 24 -31.54 -28.78 57.83
CA ALA A 24 -32.10 -27.50 57.42
C ALA A 24 -31.21 -26.30 57.83
N LEU A 25 -30.78 -26.34 59.10
CA LEU A 25 -29.94 -25.31 59.71
C LEU A 25 -28.58 -25.25 58.96
N TRP A 26 -27.99 -26.42 58.67
CA TRP A 26 -26.74 -26.51 57.88
C TRP A 26 -26.94 -25.98 56.50
N SER A 27 -28.01 -26.33 55.79
CA SER A 27 -28.30 -25.90 54.42
C SER A 27 -28.40 -24.38 54.26
N VAL A 28 -28.93 -23.68 55.26
CA VAL A 28 -29.03 -22.20 55.25
C VAL A 28 -27.72 -21.55 55.67
N SER A 29 -26.87 -22.23 56.40
CA SER A 29 -25.60 -21.68 56.91
C SER A 29 -24.45 -21.86 55.97
N VAL A 30 -24.54 -22.79 54.99
CA VAL A 30 -23.48 -23.06 54.04
C VAL A 30 -23.53 -22.06 52.88
N THR A 31 -22.51 -21.24 52.80
CA THR A 31 -22.28 -20.37 51.63
C THR A 31 -21.50 -21.13 50.52
N LEU A 32 -22.13 -21.38 49.39
CA LEU A 32 -21.45 -21.95 48.25
C LEU A 32 -20.73 -20.82 47.49
N SER A 33 -19.41 -20.87 47.53
CA SER A 33 -18.60 -20.02 46.68
C SER A 33 -18.47 -20.68 45.31
N GLY A 34 -19.25 -20.22 44.36
CA GLY A 34 -19.15 -20.64 42.97
C GLY A 34 -18.09 -19.80 42.26
N ALA A 35 -17.10 -20.44 41.64
CA ALA A 35 -16.20 -19.76 40.72
C ALA A 35 -16.70 -19.92 39.28
N VAL A 36 -16.93 -18.81 38.60
CA VAL A 36 -17.23 -18.80 37.17
C VAL A 36 -15.90 -18.69 36.45
N ILE A 37 -15.52 -19.72 35.70
CA ILE A 37 -14.35 -19.69 34.83
C ILE A 37 -14.77 -19.00 33.52
N ALA A 38 -14.29 -17.77 33.32
CA ALA A 38 -14.47 -17.05 32.09
C ALA A 38 -13.12 -17.00 31.31
N TRP A 39 -13.15 -17.34 30.05
CA TRP A 39 -12.02 -17.18 29.16
C TRP A 39 -12.02 -15.73 28.67
N GLY A 40 -10.91 -15.03 28.87
CA GLY A 40 -10.73 -13.67 28.43
C GLY A 40 -9.36 -13.48 27.79
N HIS A 41 -9.28 -12.59 26.83
CA HIS A 41 -8.02 -12.15 26.22
C HIS A 41 -7.66 -10.80 26.84
N VAL A 42 -6.43 -10.69 27.32
CA VAL A 42 -5.88 -9.41 27.76
C VAL A 42 -5.42 -8.64 26.52
N THR A 43 -6.11 -7.57 26.19
CA THR A 43 -5.71 -6.65 25.14
C THR A 43 -5.15 -5.38 25.77
N LEU A 44 -4.04 -4.89 25.23
CA LEU A 44 -3.50 -3.60 25.61
C LEU A 44 -4.50 -2.49 25.23
N MET A 45 -4.75 -1.56 26.14
CA MET A 45 -5.54 -0.35 25.90
C MET A 45 -4.76 0.64 25.02
N GLY A 46 -4.20 0.19 23.90
CA GLY A 46 -3.45 1.00 22.96
C GLY A 46 -3.89 0.68 21.54
N HIS A 47 -4.00 1.68 20.71
CA HIS A 47 -4.19 1.46 19.28
C HIS A 47 -2.86 0.97 18.72
N ASN A 48 -2.80 -0.30 18.36
CA ASN A 48 -1.67 -0.82 17.60
C ASN A 48 -1.72 -0.19 16.20
N HIS A 49 -0.83 0.75 15.95
CA HIS A 49 -0.68 1.34 14.63
C HIS A 49 0.23 0.45 13.79
N ALA A 50 -0.33 -0.23 12.82
CA ALA A 50 0.46 -0.93 11.81
C ALA A 50 1.06 0.10 10.85
N VAL A 51 2.40 0.21 10.84
CA VAL A 51 3.12 1.03 9.88
C VAL A 51 3.45 0.15 8.68
N GLN A 52 2.83 0.43 7.54
CA GLN A 52 3.04 -0.33 6.31
C GLN A 52 3.15 0.60 5.10
N HIS A 53 3.97 0.21 4.13
CA HIS A 53 4.06 0.92 2.88
C HIS A 53 2.91 0.50 1.95
N PRO A 54 2.23 1.43 1.23
CA PRO A 54 1.05 1.11 0.41
C PRO A 54 1.29 0.07 -0.67
N THR A 55 2.46 0.10 -1.31
CA THR A 55 2.83 -0.80 -2.42
C THR A 55 3.79 -1.92 -2.01
N GLY A 56 4.31 -1.87 -0.76
CA GLY A 56 5.38 -2.77 -0.33
C GLY A 56 6.71 -2.48 -1.01
N GLY A 57 7.64 -3.43 -0.92
CA GLY A 57 8.96 -3.34 -1.55
C GLY A 57 10.00 -4.20 -0.84
N GLN A 58 11.17 -4.33 -1.44
CA GLN A 58 12.31 -4.98 -0.82
C GLN A 58 12.92 -4.07 0.24
N VAL A 59 13.20 -4.59 1.43
CA VAL A 59 13.83 -3.82 2.50
C VAL A 59 15.34 -3.73 2.23
N ALA A 60 15.82 -2.50 2.04
CA ALA A 60 17.25 -2.22 1.91
C ALA A 60 17.94 -2.15 3.26
N ASN A 61 17.37 -1.42 4.22
CA ASN A 61 17.91 -1.27 5.56
C ASN A 61 16.79 -1.30 6.60
N LEU A 62 17.07 -1.93 7.73
CA LEU A 62 16.22 -1.94 8.91
C LEU A 62 17.02 -1.35 10.08
N TRP A 63 16.49 -0.29 10.69
CA TRP A 63 17.19 0.43 11.77
C TRP A 63 16.67 0.12 13.16
N VAL A 64 15.56 -0.59 13.27
CA VAL A 64 14.89 -0.90 14.54
C VAL A 64 14.75 -2.40 14.72
N LYS A 65 14.67 -2.83 15.96
CA LYS A 65 14.45 -4.23 16.37
C LYS A 65 13.20 -4.31 17.25
N ASP A 66 12.67 -5.50 17.40
CA ASP A 66 11.55 -5.76 18.29
C ASP A 66 11.90 -5.33 19.72
N GLY A 67 11.01 -4.54 20.31
CA GLY A 67 11.19 -3.97 21.64
C GLY A 67 11.81 -2.58 21.71
N ASP A 68 12.29 -2.04 20.57
CA ASP A 68 12.85 -0.68 20.54
C ASP A 68 11.77 0.39 20.74
N SER A 69 12.12 1.42 21.49
CA SER A 69 11.28 2.60 21.64
C SER A 69 11.63 3.63 20.59
N VAL A 70 10.66 3.99 19.74
CA VAL A 70 10.85 4.94 18.64
C VAL A 70 10.04 6.20 18.84
N GLN A 71 10.57 7.32 18.40
CA GLN A 71 9.85 8.59 18.41
C GLN A 71 8.98 8.73 17.17
N MET A 72 7.92 9.56 17.27
CA MET A 72 7.09 9.87 16.12
C MET A 72 7.91 10.53 15.01
N GLY A 73 7.83 9.98 13.79
CA GLY A 73 8.62 10.46 12.63
C GLY A 73 10.02 9.85 12.49
N ALA A 74 10.45 8.99 13.43
CA ALA A 74 11.72 8.28 13.29
C ALA A 74 11.69 7.30 12.11
N PRO A 75 12.75 7.22 11.29
CA PRO A 75 12.83 6.26 10.21
C PRO A 75 13.01 4.85 10.79
N LEU A 76 12.12 3.93 10.44
CA LEU A 76 12.13 2.54 10.92
C LEU A 76 12.88 1.63 9.96
N LEU A 77 12.61 1.78 8.67
CA LEU A 77 13.22 1.00 7.60
C LEU A 77 13.34 1.84 6.32
N ARG A 78 14.20 1.38 5.41
CA ARG A 78 14.33 1.92 4.07
C ARG A 78 14.05 0.82 3.06
N LEU A 79 13.14 1.11 2.13
CA LEU A 79 12.89 0.23 1.01
C LEU A 79 13.89 0.49 -0.12
N ASP A 80 14.20 -0.55 -0.88
CA ASP A 80 14.97 -0.43 -2.11
C ASP A 80 14.07 0.16 -3.21
N GLY A 81 14.47 1.32 -3.73
CA GLY A 81 13.76 2.02 -4.80
C GLY A 81 14.32 1.75 -6.19
N HIS A 82 15.27 0.81 -6.35
CA HIS A 82 15.94 0.61 -7.63
C HIS A 82 14.95 0.29 -8.76
N ALA A 83 14.04 -0.64 -8.55
CA ALA A 83 13.04 -1.01 -9.56
C ALA A 83 12.12 0.16 -9.94
N GLN A 84 11.73 0.98 -8.95
CA GLN A 84 10.91 2.16 -9.16
C GLN A 84 11.64 3.25 -9.93
N ASN A 85 12.94 3.44 -9.65
CA ASN A 85 13.76 4.40 -10.39
C ASN A 85 13.94 3.97 -11.85
N VAL A 86 14.22 2.70 -12.11
CA VAL A 86 14.29 2.18 -13.49
C VAL A 86 12.96 2.37 -14.23
N GLN A 87 11.84 2.10 -13.56
CA GLN A 87 10.52 2.32 -14.16
C GLN A 87 10.24 3.80 -14.43
N LEU A 88 10.69 4.69 -13.55
CA LEU A 88 10.60 6.13 -13.74
C LEU A 88 11.41 6.57 -14.96
N ASP A 89 12.68 6.16 -15.05
CA ASP A 89 13.57 6.50 -16.17
C ASP A 89 12.99 6.04 -17.51
N LEU A 90 12.43 4.83 -17.56
CA LEU A 90 11.76 4.31 -18.76
C LEU A 90 10.54 5.16 -19.15
N THR A 91 9.73 5.54 -18.15
CA THR A 91 8.52 6.33 -18.39
C THR A 91 8.86 7.76 -18.82
N GLU A 92 9.88 8.37 -18.20
CA GLU A 92 10.39 9.69 -18.60
C GLU A 92 10.95 9.64 -20.01
N GLY A 93 11.72 8.62 -20.36
CA GLY A 93 12.25 8.44 -21.72
C GLY A 93 11.14 8.36 -22.78
N GLN A 94 10.08 7.60 -22.51
CA GLN A 94 8.92 7.52 -23.40
C GLN A 94 8.18 8.87 -23.52
N LEU A 95 8.03 9.58 -22.41
CA LEU A 95 7.41 10.91 -22.41
C LEU A 95 8.21 11.88 -23.28
N PHE A 96 9.53 11.92 -23.11
CA PHE A 96 10.40 12.81 -23.88
C PHE A 96 10.38 12.48 -25.39
N GLU A 97 10.33 11.18 -25.73
CA GLU A 97 10.17 10.76 -27.13
C GLU A 97 8.86 11.27 -27.74
N ILE A 98 7.75 11.11 -27.02
CA ILE A 98 6.43 11.57 -27.48
C ILE A 98 6.40 13.09 -27.62
N MET A 99 6.98 13.83 -26.67
CA MET A 99 7.05 15.29 -26.71
C MET A 99 7.89 15.77 -27.89
N ALA A 100 9.05 15.15 -28.15
CA ALA A 100 9.91 15.48 -29.27
C ALA A 100 9.25 15.19 -30.62
N ARG A 101 8.59 14.03 -30.74
CA ARG A 101 7.81 13.64 -31.92
C ARG A 101 6.66 14.60 -32.17
N ARG A 102 5.96 14.98 -31.11
CA ARG A 102 4.87 15.96 -31.18
C ARG A 102 5.37 17.30 -31.71
N ALA A 103 6.47 17.84 -31.17
CA ALA A 103 7.05 19.10 -31.62
C ALA A 103 7.41 19.06 -33.08
N ARG A 104 8.01 17.94 -33.57
CA ARG A 104 8.31 17.75 -35.02
C ARG A 104 7.04 17.76 -35.85
N LEU A 105 6.01 16.99 -35.47
CA LEU A 105 4.78 16.91 -36.23
C LEU A 105 4.00 18.23 -36.24
N GLU A 106 4.02 18.99 -35.16
CA GLU A 106 3.45 20.35 -35.11
C GLU A 106 4.21 21.30 -36.07
N ALA A 107 5.54 21.24 -36.10
CA ALA A 107 6.33 22.01 -37.03
C ALA A 107 6.05 21.61 -38.49
N GLU A 108 5.90 20.31 -38.79
CA GLU A 108 5.52 19.81 -40.11
C GLU A 108 4.11 20.23 -40.54
N ARG A 109 3.16 20.19 -39.61
CA ARG A 109 1.76 20.60 -39.86
C ARG A 109 1.64 22.09 -40.14
N ASP A 110 2.38 22.90 -39.39
CA ASP A 110 2.32 24.36 -39.45
C ASP A 110 3.29 24.94 -40.48
N ASP A 111 3.93 24.07 -41.31
CA ASP A 111 4.93 24.44 -42.35
C ASP A 111 6.07 25.31 -41.82
N ARG A 112 6.48 25.09 -40.58
CA ARG A 112 7.58 25.78 -39.93
C ARG A 112 8.92 25.34 -40.59
N LEU A 113 9.94 26.21 -40.50
CA LEU A 113 11.27 25.90 -41.01
C LEU A 113 12.18 25.21 -40.02
N PHE A 114 11.77 25.19 -38.74
CA PHE A 114 12.51 24.57 -37.63
C PHE A 114 11.54 24.02 -36.60
N ILE A 115 12.05 23.07 -35.79
CA ILE A 115 11.31 22.52 -34.67
C ILE A 115 11.55 23.39 -33.44
N GLU A 116 10.48 23.77 -32.76
CA GLU A 116 10.54 24.42 -31.47
C GLU A 116 10.25 23.39 -30.36
N PHE A 117 11.31 22.98 -29.65
CA PHE A 117 11.17 22.05 -28.56
C PHE A 117 10.76 22.74 -27.26
N ASP A 118 9.98 22.05 -26.45
CA ASP A 118 9.61 22.51 -25.12
C ASP A 118 10.85 22.76 -24.25
N ARG A 119 10.76 23.77 -23.38
CA ARG A 119 11.87 24.15 -22.48
C ARG A 119 12.32 22.99 -21.58
N VAL A 120 11.38 22.14 -21.15
CA VAL A 120 11.69 20.96 -20.34
C VAL A 120 12.58 20.00 -21.12
N LEU A 121 12.27 19.73 -22.39
CA LEU A 121 13.10 18.88 -23.27
C LEU A 121 14.49 19.47 -23.49
N GLN A 122 14.59 20.77 -23.70
CA GLN A 122 15.89 21.44 -23.92
C GLN A 122 16.77 21.33 -22.66
N THR A 123 16.19 21.55 -21.47
CA THR A 123 16.91 21.41 -20.21
C THR A 123 17.38 19.97 -20.00
N LYS A 124 16.49 19.00 -20.23
CA LYS A 124 16.84 17.58 -20.10
C LYS A 124 17.86 17.10 -21.12
N ALA A 125 17.85 17.62 -22.34
CA ALA A 125 18.85 17.33 -23.35
C ALA A 125 20.25 17.86 -22.98
N ALA A 126 20.33 18.94 -22.21
CA ALA A 126 21.59 19.45 -21.68
C ALA A 126 22.14 18.60 -20.51
N GLU A 127 21.26 17.98 -19.73
CA GLU A 127 21.60 17.12 -18.60
C GLU A 127 21.89 15.67 -19.01
N ASN A 128 21.16 15.16 -20.03
CA ASN A 128 21.22 13.77 -20.46
C ASN A 128 21.55 13.69 -21.96
N PRO A 129 22.73 13.15 -22.32
CA PRO A 129 23.16 13.00 -23.72
C PRO A 129 22.20 12.17 -24.57
N ASP A 130 21.54 11.15 -23.99
CA ASP A 130 20.61 10.27 -24.73
C ASP A 130 19.38 11.05 -25.21
N VAL A 131 18.86 11.95 -24.36
CA VAL A 131 17.80 12.86 -24.76
C VAL A 131 18.27 13.82 -25.84
N GLY A 132 19.51 14.34 -25.74
CA GLY A 132 20.10 15.16 -26.75
C GLY A 132 20.20 14.47 -28.11
N HIS A 133 20.67 13.22 -28.16
CA HIS A 133 20.72 12.38 -29.36
C HIS A 133 19.34 12.14 -29.96
N MET A 134 18.36 11.87 -29.12
CA MET A 134 16.99 11.69 -29.58
C MET A 134 16.41 12.96 -30.22
N LEU A 135 16.62 14.14 -29.63
CA LEU A 135 16.19 15.40 -30.22
C LEU A 135 16.88 15.65 -31.57
N HIS A 136 18.18 15.40 -31.64
CA HIS A 136 18.93 15.53 -32.92
C HIS A 136 18.38 14.62 -34.01
N GLY A 137 18.02 13.39 -33.67
CA GLY A 137 17.36 12.45 -34.61
C GLY A 137 16.01 13.00 -35.11
N GLN A 138 15.20 13.64 -34.25
CA GLN A 138 13.95 14.27 -34.72
C GLN A 138 14.21 15.46 -35.64
N VAL A 139 15.26 16.25 -35.41
CA VAL A 139 15.67 17.34 -36.29
C VAL A 139 16.09 16.80 -37.68
N GLN A 140 16.92 15.77 -37.75
CA GLN A 140 17.34 15.15 -39.01
C GLN A 140 16.16 14.59 -39.81
N LEU A 141 15.20 13.94 -39.13
CA LEU A 141 13.97 13.47 -39.78
C LEU A 141 13.16 14.63 -40.37
N PHE A 142 13.01 15.71 -39.63
CA PHE A 142 12.29 16.90 -40.04
C PHE A 142 12.93 17.52 -41.28
N GLU A 143 14.25 17.72 -41.25
CA GLU A 143 15.02 18.27 -42.40
C GLU A 143 14.88 17.41 -43.68
N THR A 144 14.93 16.08 -43.50
CA THR A 144 14.75 15.14 -44.61
C THR A 144 13.34 15.25 -45.20
N HIS A 145 12.32 15.30 -44.36
CA HIS A 145 10.94 15.48 -44.82
C HIS A 145 10.72 16.85 -45.48
N LEU A 146 11.32 17.90 -44.96
CA LEU A 146 11.24 19.24 -45.52
C LEU A 146 11.90 19.29 -46.94
N ALA A 147 13.08 18.68 -47.07
CA ALA A 147 13.77 18.58 -48.37
C ALA A 147 12.94 17.80 -49.39
N TYR A 148 12.36 16.68 -49.01
CA TYR A 148 11.49 15.88 -49.87
C TYR A 148 10.25 16.65 -50.33
N ARG A 149 9.57 17.35 -49.45
CA ARG A 149 8.40 18.19 -49.77
C ARG A 149 8.78 19.26 -50.78
N ARG A 150 9.85 20.00 -50.55
CA ARG A 150 10.35 21.05 -51.49
C ARG A 150 10.70 20.48 -52.86
N GLN A 151 11.29 19.31 -52.95
CA GLN A 151 11.60 18.67 -54.22
C GLN A 151 10.33 18.26 -54.98
N THR A 152 9.33 17.73 -54.26
CA THR A 152 8.06 17.32 -54.85
C THR A 152 7.26 18.52 -55.37
N GLU A 153 7.28 19.62 -54.65
CA GLU A 153 6.63 20.87 -55.08
C GLU A 153 7.31 21.45 -56.34
N LYS A 154 8.65 21.45 -56.40
CA LYS A 154 9.38 21.86 -57.60
C LYS A 154 9.01 20.99 -58.79
N LYS A 155 8.96 19.67 -58.63
CA LYS A 155 8.54 18.77 -59.72
C LYS A 155 7.14 19.06 -60.22
N ARG A 156 6.19 19.26 -59.30
CA ARG A 156 4.81 19.61 -59.67
C ARG A 156 4.72 20.93 -60.42
N ARG A 157 5.42 21.96 -59.95
CA ARG A 157 5.46 23.27 -60.61
C ARG A 157 6.00 23.17 -62.06
N ASN A 158 7.10 22.46 -62.21
CA ASN A 158 7.71 22.26 -63.56
C ASN A 158 6.78 21.48 -64.50
N GLN A 159 5.99 20.52 -63.99
CA GLN A 159 5.02 19.80 -64.79
C GLN A 159 3.85 20.69 -65.25
N ILE A 160 3.42 21.64 -64.41
CA ILE A 160 2.36 22.57 -64.76
C ILE A 160 2.83 23.60 -65.80
N GLU A 161 4.09 24.02 -65.74
CA GLU A 161 4.68 24.98 -66.69
C GLU A 161 4.93 24.37 -68.08
N GLN A 162 4.91 23.03 -68.21
CA GLN A 162 5.10 22.30 -69.49
C GLN A 162 3.80 21.97 -70.22
N ILE A 163 2.63 22.35 -69.67
CA ILE A 163 1.32 22.19 -70.28
C ILE A 163 0.86 23.52 -70.88
#